data_d44ae956cf12637b1043ce7ad9cf23a9
#
_entry.id   d44ae956cf12637b1043ce7ad9cf23a9
#
_cell.length_a   1.000
_cell.length_b   1.000
_cell.length_c   1.000
_cell.angle_alpha   90.00
_cell.angle_beta   90.00
_cell.angle_gamma   90.00
#
_symmetry.space_group_name_H-M   'P 1'
#
loop_
_entity.id
_entity.type
_entity.pdbx_description
1 polymer ?
#
loop_
_entity_poly.entity_id
_entity_poly.type
_entity_poly.pdbx_seq_one_letter_code
_entity_poly.pdbx_strand_id
1 'polypeptide(L)'
;MNLLFVNNIPFNPQYGGIERVTDVLTKQLIKRYGYKVYYLSFCQGESFAYDYPAQLFVLPQSSNLDEKKRYVLELLKEYNIDIIINQRGQAKRVLDILPLHRVKVVNVIHSQPTAWIQRSLLTLCDNKADTFVGRVRFVLKILLFPLVRYYYKTKESQEFSRRYQYLLETFDALVLLSDKYKKELQRLMHRELTNYNIVSIPNPNAYQKVELHLKLKEKMILYVGRLDKIEKAPLRLIKIWERLYKKHPDWKLVLVGSGEYMDTMVSYVKTHCVDRVYFEGSKMNLTHYYQKASFVCLTSNYEGWGMALTEGMQYGCIPVTFNSYGAASDIIEDGVSGCLIRPFSLRQYAKCLSKLMKDEILRTKMSNEAYKKVCEFDSENIVQKWDALFKSVLK
;
A
#
# COMPACT_ATOMS: atom_id res chain seq x y z
N MET A 1 -4.74 -11.53 25.75
CA MET A 1 -5.59 -10.47 25.19
C MET A 1 -6.45 -11.04 24.07
N ASN A 2 -7.67 -10.55 23.96
CA ASN A 2 -8.62 -10.91 22.92
C ASN A 2 -8.73 -9.73 21.94
N LEU A 3 -8.35 -9.93 20.70
CA LEU A 3 -8.23 -8.89 19.68
C LEU A 3 -9.26 -9.11 18.58
N LEU A 4 -9.94 -8.06 18.14
CA LEU A 4 -10.85 -8.09 16.99
C LEU A 4 -10.33 -7.21 15.87
N PHE A 5 -9.87 -7.81 14.77
CA PHE A 5 -9.54 -7.08 13.55
C PHE A 5 -10.80 -6.85 12.72
N VAL A 6 -11.00 -5.62 12.27
CA VAL A 6 -12.18 -5.22 11.51
C VAL A 6 -11.78 -4.73 10.13
N ASN A 7 -12.42 -5.28 9.08
CA ASN A 7 -12.20 -4.89 7.69
C ASN A 7 -13.54 -4.88 6.90
N ASN A 8 -13.53 -4.30 5.72
CA ASN A 8 -14.70 -4.26 4.85
C ASN A 8 -14.96 -5.62 4.17
N ILE A 9 -13.91 -6.35 3.83
CA ILE A 9 -13.92 -7.67 3.20
C ILE A 9 -13.19 -8.68 4.10
N PRO A 10 -13.40 -9.99 3.92
CA PRO A 10 -12.69 -11.02 4.67
C PRO A 10 -11.17 -10.89 4.56
N PHE A 11 -10.45 -11.36 5.57
CA PHE A 11 -8.99 -11.23 5.67
C PHE A 11 -8.22 -12.32 4.87
N ASN A 12 -8.69 -12.62 3.67
CA ASN A 12 -7.97 -13.53 2.79
C ASN A 12 -6.76 -12.83 2.16
N PRO A 13 -5.52 -13.31 2.35
CA PRO A 13 -4.29 -12.68 1.83
C PRO A 13 -4.25 -12.49 0.32
N GLN A 14 -5.14 -13.17 -0.41
CA GLN A 14 -5.25 -13.08 -1.87
C GLN A 14 -5.94 -11.79 -2.34
N TYR A 15 -6.75 -11.15 -1.48
CA TYR A 15 -7.47 -9.93 -1.84
C TYR A 15 -6.59 -8.68 -1.92
N GLY A 16 -5.54 -8.60 -1.08
CA GLY A 16 -4.69 -7.42 -1.11
C GLY A 16 -3.64 -7.34 -0.02
N GLY A 17 -2.99 -6.17 0.04
CA GLY A 17 -1.90 -5.94 1.00
C GLY A 17 -2.36 -5.85 2.45
N ILE A 18 -3.52 -5.26 2.72
CA ILE A 18 -4.09 -5.12 4.08
C ILE A 18 -4.38 -6.50 4.66
N GLU A 19 -5.06 -7.34 3.87
CA GLU A 19 -5.44 -8.69 4.25
C GLU A 19 -4.20 -9.55 4.51
N ARG A 20 -3.19 -9.45 3.65
CA ARG A 20 -1.91 -10.16 3.80
C ARG A 20 -1.14 -9.73 5.03
N VAL A 21 -1.06 -8.44 5.29
CA VAL A 21 -0.41 -7.88 6.49
C VAL A 21 -1.14 -8.36 7.76
N THR A 22 -2.47 -8.31 7.76
CA THR A 22 -3.27 -8.73 8.91
C THR A 22 -3.11 -10.24 9.19
N ASP A 23 -3.08 -11.06 8.14
CA ASP A 23 -2.83 -12.49 8.27
C ASP A 23 -1.47 -12.80 8.92
N VAL A 24 -0.41 -12.15 8.43
CA VAL A 24 0.94 -12.29 8.99
C VAL A 24 0.99 -11.87 10.45
N LEU A 25 0.40 -10.71 10.79
CA LEU A 25 0.34 -10.21 12.16
C LEU A 25 -0.43 -11.17 13.07
N THR A 26 -1.59 -11.65 12.64
CA THR A 26 -2.42 -12.58 13.42
C THR A 26 -1.66 -13.84 13.75
N LYS A 27 -1.01 -14.47 12.77
CA LYS A 27 -0.21 -15.68 12.98
C LYS A 27 0.91 -15.46 14.00
N GLN A 28 1.57 -14.31 13.97
CA GLN A 28 2.63 -13.97 14.91
C GLN A 28 2.09 -13.63 16.31
N LEU A 29 0.97 -12.91 16.42
CA LEU A 29 0.33 -12.59 17.69
C LEU A 29 -0.12 -13.86 18.43
N ILE A 30 -0.74 -14.80 17.72
CA ILE A 30 -1.15 -16.10 18.28
C ILE A 30 0.08 -16.90 18.70
N LYS A 31 1.06 -17.07 17.79
CA LYS A 31 2.22 -17.93 18.01
C LYS A 31 3.11 -17.44 19.16
N ARG A 32 3.38 -16.13 19.25
CA ARG A 32 4.36 -15.57 20.20
C ARG A 32 3.76 -15.15 21.54
N TYR A 33 2.53 -14.64 21.51
CA TYR A 33 1.91 -14.05 22.71
C TYR A 33 0.69 -14.80 23.20
N GLY A 34 0.25 -15.83 22.48
CA GLY A 34 -0.95 -16.61 22.84
C GLY A 34 -2.24 -15.78 22.81
N TYR A 35 -2.29 -14.70 22.01
CA TYR A 35 -3.47 -13.86 21.91
C TYR A 35 -4.59 -14.61 21.20
N LYS A 36 -5.82 -14.41 21.66
CA LYS A 36 -7.00 -14.85 20.92
C LYS A 36 -7.35 -13.76 19.92
N VAL A 37 -7.38 -14.14 18.66
CA VAL A 37 -7.65 -13.20 17.57
C VAL A 37 -8.94 -13.59 16.87
N TYR A 38 -9.74 -12.59 16.54
CA TYR A 38 -11.00 -12.71 15.82
C TYR A 38 -11.03 -11.74 14.67
N TYR A 39 -11.79 -12.07 13.63
CA TYR A 39 -11.99 -11.25 12.45
C TYR A 39 -13.46 -10.86 12.31
N LEU A 40 -13.73 -9.61 11.98
CA LEU A 40 -15.04 -9.12 11.58
C LEU A 40 -14.96 -8.50 10.19
N SER A 41 -15.71 -9.07 9.25
CA SER A 41 -15.89 -8.55 7.90
C SER A 41 -17.26 -7.93 7.71
N PHE A 42 -17.35 -6.82 6.97
CA PHE A 42 -18.62 -6.17 6.68
C PHE A 42 -19.32 -6.73 5.45
N CYS A 43 -18.63 -7.50 4.61
CA CYS A 43 -19.17 -8.19 3.45
C CYS A 43 -18.72 -9.65 3.45
N GLN A 44 -19.53 -10.49 2.81
CA GLN A 44 -19.09 -11.83 2.42
C GLN A 44 -18.09 -11.67 1.29
N GLY A 45 -16.93 -11.97 1.25
CA GLY A 45 -16.03 -11.93 0.08
C GLY A 45 -16.42 -12.97 -0.97
N GLU A 46 -15.68 -12.98 -2.06
CA GLU A 46 -15.71 -14.08 -3.02
C GLU A 46 -15.22 -15.36 -2.33
N SER A 47 -15.77 -16.51 -2.71
CA SER A 47 -15.48 -17.81 -2.09
C SER A 47 -14.13 -18.39 -2.53
N PHE A 48 -13.03 -17.75 -2.14
CA PHE A 48 -11.74 -18.42 -2.17
C PHE A 48 -11.56 -19.21 -0.87
N ALA A 49 -11.34 -20.51 -0.97
CA ALA A 49 -11.03 -21.34 0.18
C ALA A 49 -9.73 -20.84 0.83
N TYR A 50 -9.82 -20.38 2.06
CA TYR A 50 -8.68 -19.97 2.86
C TYR A 50 -8.89 -20.43 4.32
N ASP A 51 -7.89 -21.09 4.87
CA ASP A 51 -7.89 -21.48 6.27
C ASP A 51 -7.42 -20.31 7.13
N TYR A 52 -8.38 -19.59 7.70
CA TYR A 52 -8.12 -18.40 8.49
C TYR A 52 -7.44 -18.77 9.82
N PRO A 53 -6.37 -18.06 10.22
CA PRO A 53 -5.71 -18.29 11.51
C PRO A 53 -6.57 -17.87 12.70
N ALA A 54 -7.69 -17.20 12.47
CA ALA A 54 -8.63 -16.69 13.46
C ALA A 54 -10.07 -16.91 13.01
N GLN A 55 -11.00 -16.98 13.96
CA GLN A 55 -12.42 -17.11 13.66
C GLN A 55 -12.94 -15.86 12.92
N LEU A 56 -13.58 -16.04 11.78
CA LEU A 56 -14.17 -15.00 10.97
C LEU A 56 -15.66 -14.85 11.25
N PHE A 57 -16.06 -13.65 11.59
CA PHE A 57 -17.45 -13.19 11.65
C PHE A 57 -17.77 -12.31 10.46
N VAL A 58 -18.99 -12.42 9.95
CA VAL A 58 -19.50 -11.56 8.89
C VAL A 58 -20.67 -10.77 9.43
N LEU A 59 -20.64 -9.46 9.23
CA LEU A 59 -21.70 -8.56 9.69
C LEU A 59 -23.02 -8.91 8.97
N PRO A 60 -24.15 -8.93 9.68
CA PRO A 60 -25.47 -9.17 9.07
C PRO A 60 -25.73 -8.25 7.87
N GLN A 61 -26.32 -8.80 6.81
CA GLN A 61 -26.67 -8.09 5.56
C GLN A 61 -27.94 -7.21 5.74
N SER A 62 -28.09 -6.61 6.91
CA SER A 62 -29.20 -5.71 7.22
C SER A 62 -28.91 -4.28 6.77
N SER A 63 -29.92 -3.54 6.36
CA SER A 63 -29.85 -2.08 6.18
C SER A 63 -29.92 -1.32 7.51
N ASN A 64 -30.40 -1.98 8.59
CA ASN A 64 -30.57 -1.38 9.90
C ASN A 64 -29.22 -1.24 10.63
N LEU A 65 -28.85 0.00 10.91
CA LEU A 65 -27.61 0.34 11.60
C LEU A 65 -27.62 -0.15 13.06
N ASP A 66 -28.75 -0.10 13.75
CA ASP A 66 -28.85 -0.50 15.14
C ASP A 66 -28.74 -2.01 15.33
N GLU A 67 -29.25 -2.79 14.37
CA GLU A 67 -29.06 -4.23 14.33
C GLU A 67 -27.56 -4.59 14.20
N LYS A 68 -26.85 -3.92 13.30
CA LYS A 68 -25.41 -4.10 13.13
C LYS A 68 -24.62 -3.73 14.39
N LYS A 69 -24.98 -2.63 15.03
CA LYS A 69 -24.37 -2.22 16.30
C LYS A 69 -24.61 -3.24 17.39
N ARG A 70 -25.84 -3.76 17.50
CA ARG A 70 -26.20 -4.79 18.48
C ARG A 70 -25.37 -6.05 18.27
N TYR A 71 -25.28 -6.54 17.04
CA TYR A 71 -24.46 -7.68 16.68
C TYR A 71 -23.00 -7.51 17.13
N VAL A 72 -22.39 -6.35 16.83
CA VAL A 72 -21.02 -6.07 17.27
C VAL A 72 -20.90 -6.06 18.79
N LEU A 73 -21.86 -5.46 19.51
CA LEU A 73 -21.86 -5.42 20.97
C LEU A 73 -21.99 -6.81 21.61
N GLU A 74 -22.82 -7.67 21.04
CA GLU A 74 -22.97 -9.07 21.47
C GLU A 74 -21.66 -9.83 21.25
N LEU A 75 -21.02 -9.68 20.08
CA LEU A 75 -19.74 -10.29 19.78
C LEU A 75 -18.64 -9.83 20.74
N LEU A 76 -18.56 -8.53 21.04
CA LEU A 76 -17.58 -8.01 21.99
C LEU A 76 -17.74 -8.62 23.39
N LYS A 77 -18.98 -8.77 23.83
CA LYS A 77 -19.31 -9.35 25.15
C LYS A 77 -19.03 -10.85 25.18
N GLU A 78 -19.48 -11.60 24.16
CA GLU A 78 -19.34 -13.06 24.09
C GLU A 78 -17.87 -13.49 24.07
N TYR A 79 -17.03 -12.80 23.31
CA TYR A 79 -15.62 -13.13 23.16
C TYR A 79 -14.70 -12.32 24.08
N ASN A 80 -15.24 -11.48 24.97
CA ASN A 80 -14.49 -10.63 25.89
C ASN A 80 -13.38 -9.85 25.17
N ILE A 81 -13.72 -9.13 24.11
CA ILE A 81 -12.76 -8.40 23.28
C ILE A 81 -12.15 -7.24 24.07
N ASP A 82 -10.82 -7.19 24.16
CA ASP A 82 -10.05 -6.15 24.83
C ASP A 82 -9.80 -4.95 23.91
N ILE A 83 -9.45 -5.23 22.63
CA ILE A 83 -9.07 -4.20 21.66
C ILE A 83 -9.67 -4.52 20.29
N ILE A 84 -10.25 -3.50 19.65
CA ILE A 84 -10.61 -3.52 18.23
C ILE A 84 -9.47 -2.89 17.42
N ILE A 85 -9.04 -3.54 16.35
CA ILE A 85 -8.09 -3.02 15.38
C ILE A 85 -8.82 -2.73 14.07
N ASN A 86 -9.10 -1.45 13.81
CA ASN A 86 -9.77 -1.02 12.59
C ASN A 86 -8.77 -0.88 11.44
N GLN A 87 -8.82 -1.80 10.46
CA GLN A 87 -7.95 -1.82 9.29
C GLN A 87 -8.45 -0.92 8.14
N ARG A 88 -9.62 -0.29 8.28
CA ARG A 88 -10.22 0.56 7.23
C ARG A 88 -10.03 2.05 7.44
N GLY A 89 -9.27 2.43 8.43
CA GLY A 89 -8.88 3.81 8.66
C GLY A 89 -10.07 4.78 8.72
N GLN A 90 -10.29 5.53 7.67
CA GLN A 90 -11.31 6.58 7.58
C GLN A 90 -12.67 6.13 7.04
N ALA A 91 -12.92 4.82 6.90
CA ALA A 91 -14.18 4.33 6.34
C ALA A 91 -15.38 4.63 7.27
N LYS A 92 -16.18 5.63 6.91
CA LYS A 92 -17.34 6.07 7.70
C LYS A 92 -18.26 4.92 8.10
N ARG A 93 -18.56 3.99 7.18
CA ARG A 93 -19.43 2.83 7.47
C ARG A 93 -18.92 1.96 8.61
N VAL A 94 -17.60 1.86 8.78
CA VAL A 94 -16.98 1.12 9.87
C VAL A 94 -17.08 1.92 11.16
N LEU A 95 -16.77 3.22 11.10
CA LEU A 95 -16.77 4.10 12.25
C LEU A 95 -18.18 4.23 12.87
N ASP A 96 -19.22 4.26 12.05
CA ASP A 96 -20.62 4.40 12.51
C ASP A 96 -21.12 3.15 13.28
N ILE A 97 -20.45 2.00 13.16
CA ILE A 97 -20.87 0.73 13.76
C ILE A 97 -20.06 0.40 15.02
N LEU A 98 -18.82 0.87 15.13
CA LEU A 98 -17.95 0.54 16.25
C LEU A 98 -18.40 1.20 17.55
N PRO A 99 -18.50 0.45 18.68
CA PRO A 99 -18.91 0.97 19.98
C PRO A 99 -17.73 1.62 20.72
N LEU A 100 -17.32 2.79 20.27
CA LEU A 100 -16.08 3.49 20.62
C LEU A 100 -15.86 3.80 22.12
N HIS A 101 -16.92 3.74 22.93
CA HIS A 101 -16.84 4.04 24.37
C HIS A 101 -16.83 2.79 25.27
N ARG A 102 -16.89 1.60 24.70
CA ARG A 102 -17.02 0.33 25.47
C ARG A 102 -15.80 -0.57 25.41
N VAL A 103 -14.92 -0.32 24.46
CA VAL A 103 -13.72 -1.13 24.20
C VAL A 103 -12.66 -0.24 23.62
N LYS A 104 -11.39 -0.55 23.84
CA LYS A 104 -10.27 0.18 23.24
C LYS A 104 -10.21 -0.03 21.73
N VAL A 105 -9.96 1.04 20.98
CA VAL A 105 -9.92 0.98 19.52
C VAL A 105 -8.64 1.60 18.97
N VAL A 106 -7.89 0.77 18.25
CA VAL A 106 -6.70 1.18 17.48
C VAL A 106 -7.10 1.33 16.01
N ASN A 107 -6.88 2.50 15.46
CA ASN A 107 -7.21 2.79 14.06
C ASN A 107 -5.95 2.78 13.18
N VAL A 108 -5.98 2.08 12.06
CA VAL A 108 -4.82 1.90 11.17
C VAL A 108 -5.05 2.62 9.84
N ILE A 109 -4.11 3.45 9.44
CA ILE A 109 -4.13 4.13 8.13
C ILE A 109 -3.12 3.43 7.20
N HIS A 110 -3.63 2.64 6.28
CA HIS A 110 -2.83 1.89 5.29
C HIS A 110 -2.46 2.70 4.03
N SER A 111 -2.77 3.97 4.00
CA SER A 111 -2.42 4.87 2.90
C SER A 111 -1.63 6.06 3.40
N GLN A 112 -0.96 6.75 2.49
CA GLN A 112 -0.41 8.07 2.77
C GLN A 112 -1.54 9.03 3.21
N PRO A 113 -1.38 9.85 4.25
CA PRO A 113 -2.44 10.74 4.76
C PRO A 113 -3.07 11.65 3.70
N THR A 114 -2.28 12.15 2.75
CA THR A 114 -2.75 13.02 1.66
C THR A 114 -3.15 12.27 0.38
N ALA A 115 -3.18 10.93 0.38
CA ALA A 115 -3.46 10.11 -0.81
C ALA A 115 -4.76 10.51 -1.53
N TRP A 116 -5.83 10.75 -0.79
CA TRP A 116 -7.12 11.16 -1.35
C TRP A 116 -7.07 12.55 -1.99
N ILE A 117 -6.36 13.49 -1.38
CA ILE A 117 -6.15 14.83 -1.95
C ILE A 117 -5.40 14.71 -3.27
N GLN A 118 -4.35 13.88 -3.31
CA GLN A 118 -3.60 13.62 -4.53
C GLN A 118 -4.49 12.95 -5.59
N ARG A 119 -5.30 11.96 -5.20
CA ARG A 119 -6.26 11.30 -6.09
C ARG A 119 -7.24 12.29 -6.71
N SER A 120 -7.87 13.13 -5.89
CA SER A 120 -8.81 14.15 -6.34
C SER A 120 -8.16 15.11 -7.34
N LEU A 121 -6.93 15.55 -7.07
CA LEU A 121 -6.18 16.42 -7.96
C LEU A 121 -5.80 15.75 -9.29
N LEU A 122 -5.43 14.47 -9.27
CA LEU A 122 -5.09 13.71 -10.47
C LEU A 122 -6.31 13.43 -11.34
N THR A 123 -7.47 13.12 -10.73
CA THR A 123 -8.73 12.92 -11.46
C THR A 123 -9.24 14.21 -12.10
N LEU A 124 -8.98 15.37 -11.51
CA LEU A 124 -9.30 16.66 -12.14
C LEU A 124 -8.62 16.82 -13.50
N CYS A 125 -7.43 16.27 -13.68
CA CYS A 125 -6.65 16.36 -14.93
C CYS A 125 -7.07 15.31 -15.97
N ASP A 126 -7.86 14.31 -15.60
CA ASP A 126 -8.10 13.11 -16.43
C ASP A 126 -9.40 13.15 -17.26
N ASN A 127 -10.29 14.10 -17.04
CA ASN A 127 -11.55 14.21 -17.78
C ASN A 127 -11.28 14.63 -19.24
N LYS A 128 -11.17 13.65 -20.13
CA LYS A 128 -11.28 13.86 -21.57
C LYS A 128 -12.73 14.23 -21.90
N ALA A 129 -12.92 15.35 -22.57
CA ALA A 129 -14.23 15.78 -22.99
C ALA A 129 -14.44 15.39 -24.46
N ASP A 130 -15.39 14.50 -24.68
CA ASP A 130 -15.74 14.01 -26.02
C ASP A 130 -16.64 14.99 -26.79
N THR A 131 -17.21 16.00 -26.12
CA THR A 131 -18.08 17.01 -26.71
C THR A 131 -17.36 18.37 -26.89
N PHE A 132 -17.82 19.19 -27.82
CA PHE A 132 -17.29 20.56 -28.05
C PHE A 132 -17.35 21.40 -26.75
N VAL A 133 -18.48 21.40 -26.06
CA VAL A 133 -18.67 22.12 -24.79
C VAL A 133 -17.69 21.55 -23.71
N GLY A 134 -17.48 20.25 -23.72
CA GLY A 134 -16.50 19.60 -22.85
C GLY A 134 -15.07 20.02 -23.17
N ARG A 135 -14.69 20.17 -24.44
CA ARG A 135 -13.35 20.66 -24.84
C ARG A 135 -13.14 22.11 -24.42
N VAL A 136 -14.13 22.96 -24.56
CA VAL A 136 -14.06 24.36 -24.08
C VAL A 136 -13.92 24.42 -22.56
N ARG A 137 -14.71 23.64 -21.82
CA ARG A 137 -14.58 23.49 -20.36
C ARG A 137 -13.21 22.94 -19.97
N PHE A 138 -12.65 22.01 -20.72
CA PHE A 138 -11.32 21.44 -20.47
C PHE A 138 -10.23 22.50 -20.68
N VAL A 139 -10.28 23.28 -21.75
CA VAL A 139 -9.34 24.39 -22.01
C VAL A 139 -9.42 25.46 -20.92
N LEU A 140 -10.64 25.89 -20.56
CA LEU A 140 -10.84 26.81 -19.43
C LEU A 140 -10.31 26.25 -18.12
N LYS A 141 -10.51 24.96 -17.87
CA LYS A 141 -9.97 24.26 -16.70
C LYS A 141 -8.44 24.22 -16.69
N ILE A 142 -7.80 24.06 -17.85
CA ILE A 142 -6.34 24.13 -17.97
C ILE A 142 -5.84 25.56 -17.70
N LEU A 143 -6.47 26.57 -18.28
CA LEU A 143 -6.10 27.99 -18.08
C LEU A 143 -6.28 28.40 -16.61
N LEU A 144 -7.36 27.97 -15.97
CA LEU A 144 -7.65 28.24 -14.56
C LEU A 144 -7.06 27.19 -13.61
N PHE A 145 -6.29 26.23 -14.13
CA PHE A 145 -5.78 25.09 -13.39
C PHE A 145 -5.06 25.45 -12.07
N PRO A 146 -4.22 26.48 -12.02
CA PRO A 146 -3.59 26.86 -10.74
C PRO A 146 -4.61 27.27 -9.68
N LEU A 147 -5.64 28.04 -10.04
CA LEU A 147 -6.71 28.48 -9.13
C LEU A 147 -7.64 27.33 -8.74
N VAL A 148 -8.05 26.52 -9.73
CA VAL A 148 -8.87 25.33 -9.51
C VAL A 148 -8.14 24.34 -8.62
N ARG A 149 -6.86 24.07 -8.88
CA ARG A 149 -6.01 23.20 -8.07
C ARG A 149 -5.87 23.72 -6.64
N TYR A 150 -5.65 25.03 -6.47
CA TYR A 150 -5.55 25.66 -5.15
C TYR A 150 -6.86 25.51 -4.38
N TYR A 151 -8.00 25.83 -4.99
CA TYR A 151 -9.32 25.68 -4.39
C TYR A 151 -9.61 24.25 -3.96
N TYR A 152 -9.46 23.27 -4.85
CA TYR A 152 -9.69 21.87 -4.52
C TYR A 152 -8.72 21.37 -3.44
N LYS A 153 -7.44 21.71 -3.55
CA LYS A 153 -6.45 21.35 -2.53
C LYS A 153 -6.84 21.89 -1.15
N THR A 154 -7.26 23.13 -1.07
CA THR A 154 -7.66 23.76 0.19
C THR A 154 -8.93 23.13 0.76
N LYS A 155 -9.96 22.95 -0.08
CA LYS A 155 -11.22 22.32 0.33
C LYS A 155 -11.00 20.89 0.83
N GLU A 156 -10.32 20.07 0.05
CA GLU A 156 -10.00 18.68 0.42
C GLU A 156 -9.15 18.64 1.69
N SER A 157 -8.13 19.51 1.80
CA SER A 157 -7.28 19.57 2.98
C SER A 157 -8.08 19.89 4.25
N GLN A 158 -9.04 20.81 4.18
CA GLN A 158 -9.91 21.14 5.32
C GLN A 158 -10.82 19.96 5.69
N GLU A 159 -11.42 19.29 4.69
CA GLU A 159 -12.27 18.12 4.94
C GLU A 159 -11.47 16.97 5.57
N PHE A 160 -10.30 16.66 5.02
CA PHE A 160 -9.43 15.62 5.57
C PHE A 160 -8.87 15.98 6.94
N SER A 161 -8.52 17.25 7.17
CA SER A 161 -8.12 17.73 8.50
C SER A 161 -9.22 17.49 9.54
N ARG A 162 -10.49 17.79 9.22
CA ARG A 162 -11.63 17.50 10.12
C ARG A 162 -11.82 16.01 10.37
N ARG A 163 -11.66 15.16 9.32
CA ARG A 163 -11.75 13.70 9.48
C ARG A 163 -10.64 13.17 10.38
N TYR A 164 -9.40 13.61 10.19
CA TYR A 164 -8.31 13.21 11.08
C TYR A 164 -8.49 13.73 12.49
N GLN A 165 -9.02 14.96 12.66
CA GLN A 165 -9.40 15.47 13.96
C GLN A 165 -10.34 14.52 14.69
N TYR A 166 -11.42 14.12 14.03
CA TYR A 166 -12.38 13.16 14.57
C TYR A 166 -11.70 11.82 14.95
N LEU A 167 -10.82 11.28 14.10
CA LEU A 167 -10.11 10.04 14.41
C LEU A 167 -9.22 10.19 15.64
N LEU A 168 -8.50 11.29 15.76
CA LEU A 168 -7.58 11.55 16.87
C LEU A 168 -8.29 11.77 18.20
N GLU A 169 -9.49 12.33 18.18
CA GLU A 169 -10.30 12.57 19.38
C GLU A 169 -11.11 11.34 19.81
N THR A 170 -11.35 10.42 18.89
CA THR A 170 -12.28 9.31 19.10
C THR A 170 -11.58 7.98 19.41
N PHE A 171 -10.38 7.77 18.88
CA PHE A 171 -9.67 6.49 19.00
C PHE A 171 -8.56 6.56 20.04
N ASP A 172 -8.31 5.43 20.71
CA ASP A 172 -7.25 5.31 21.71
C ASP A 172 -5.85 5.37 21.12
N ALA A 173 -5.69 4.96 19.85
CA ALA A 173 -4.45 5.12 19.09
C ALA A 173 -4.69 5.19 17.59
N LEU A 174 -3.81 5.92 16.90
CA LEU A 174 -3.72 5.97 15.44
C LEU A 174 -2.39 5.38 14.98
N VAL A 175 -2.43 4.34 14.16
CA VAL A 175 -1.25 3.71 13.58
C VAL A 175 -1.07 4.22 12.14
N LEU A 176 0.12 4.74 11.88
CA LEU A 176 0.62 5.12 10.56
C LEU A 176 1.76 4.19 10.16
N LEU A 177 2.03 4.05 8.86
CA LEU A 177 3.05 3.11 8.38
C LEU A 177 4.48 3.71 8.38
N SER A 178 4.62 5.02 8.62
CA SER A 178 5.88 5.75 8.56
C SER A 178 5.84 6.98 9.47
N ASP A 179 6.95 7.33 10.11
CA ASP A 179 7.08 8.59 10.86
C ASP A 179 6.97 9.83 9.95
N LYS A 180 7.28 9.66 8.67
CA LYS A 180 7.09 10.73 7.68
C LYS A 180 5.62 11.04 7.44
N TYR A 181 4.74 10.05 7.61
CA TYR A 181 3.29 10.25 7.56
C TYR A 181 2.76 11.02 8.77
N LYS A 182 3.38 10.87 9.94
CA LYS A 182 3.07 11.71 11.10
C LYS A 182 3.38 13.19 10.81
N LYS A 183 4.57 13.46 10.25
CA LYS A 183 4.95 14.81 9.81
C LYS A 183 4.05 15.37 8.71
N GLU A 184 3.63 14.51 7.78
CA GLU A 184 2.69 14.89 6.72
C GLU A 184 1.31 15.24 7.30
N LEU A 185 0.83 14.46 8.26
CA LEU A 185 -0.42 14.72 8.97
C LEU A 185 -0.38 16.02 9.77
N GLN A 186 0.72 16.30 10.47
CA GLN A 186 0.94 17.59 11.16
C GLN A 186 0.85 18.77 10.19
N ARG A 187 1.50 18.65 9.01
CA ARG A 187 1.40 19.69 7.96
C ARG A 187 -0.01 19.87 7.41
N LEU A 188 -0.74 18.76 7.22
CA LEU A 188 -2.13 18.79 6.76
C LEU A 188 -3.05 19.49 7.75
N MET A 189 -2.84 19.24 9.04
CA MET A 189 -3.65 19.77 10.13
C MET A 189 -3.16 21.13 10.63
N HIS A 190 -2.01 21.62 10.14
CA HIS A 190 -1.37 22.88 10.56
C HIS A 190 -1.16 23.01 12.07
N ARG A 191 -0.84 21.89 12.75
CA ARG A 191 -0.60 21.86 14.20
C ARG A 191 0.28 20.68 14.62
N GLU A 192 0.87 20.80 15.81
CA GLU A 192 1.53 19.69 16.48
C GLU A 192 0.50 18.66 17.00
N LEU A 193 0.91 17.40 17.00
CA LEU A 193 0.05 16.27 17.37
C LEU A 193 0.62 15.47 18.55
N THR A 194 1.37 16.15 19.44
CA THR A 194 2.05 15.52 20.58
C THR A 194 1.09 14.98 21.64
N ASN A 195 -0.11 15.55 21.75
CA ASN A 195 -1.12 15.14 22.72
C ASN A 195 -1.96 13.93 22.30
N TYR A 196 -1.68 13.36 21.12
CA TYR A 196 -2.41 12.22 20.60
C TYR A 196 -1.51 11.00 20.52
N ASN A 197 -2.07 9.82 20.79
CA ASN A 197 -1.37 8.55 20.67
C ASN A 197 -1.25 8.14 19.19
N ILE A 198 -0.24 8.69 18.51
CA ILE A 198 0.07 8.37 17.11
C ILE A 198 1.38 7.59 17.06
N VAL A 199 1.29 6.35 16.62
CA VAL A 199 2.41 5.42 16.54
C VAL A 199 2.71 5.07 15.08
N SER A 200 3.99 4.98 14.74
CA SER A 200 4.42 4.52 13.41
C SER A 200 4.86 3.06 13.49
N ILE A 201 4.09 2.19 12.83
CA ILE A 201 4.40 0.76 12.72
C ILE A 201 4.42 0.37 11.24
N PRO A 202 5.59 0.04 10.68
CA PRO A 202 5.71 -0.45 9.32
C PRO A 202 4.90 -1.73 9.07
N ASN A 203 4.54 -1.98 7.82
CA ASN A 203 4.00 -3.28 7.46
C ASN A 203 5.07 -4.37 7.59
N PRO A 204 4.72 -5.56 8.12
CA PRO A 204 5.63 -6.69 8.17
C PRO A 204 5.88 -7.25 6.76
N ASN A 205 7.01 -7.92 6.61
CA ASN A 205 7.31 -8.73 5.45
C ASN A 205 6.23 -9.81 5.25
N ALA A 206 5.80 -10.00 4.00
CA ALA A 206 4.71 -10.91 3.64
C ALA A 206 5.14 -12.38 3.63
N TYR A 207 6.41 -12.66 3.37
CA TYR A 207 6.94 -14.01 3.31
C TYR A 207 7.77 -14.32 4.55
N GLN A 208 7.87 -15.60 4.89
CA GLN A 208 8.82 -16.06 5.90
C GLN A 208 10.25 -15.83 5.40
N LYS A 209 11.22 -15.84 6.31
CA LYS A 209 12.63 -15.62 5.98
C LYS A 209 13.07 -16.56 4.85
N VAL A 210 13.45 -15.97 3.73
CA VAL A 210 13.83 -16.66 2.50
C VAL A 210 15.36 -16.68 2.42
N GLU A 211 15.93 -17.81 2.03
CA GLU A 211 17.35 -17.86 1.69
C GLU A 211 17.62 -17.15 0.35
N LEU A 212 18.68 -16.34 0.34
CA LEU A 212 19.00 -15.52 -0.82
C LEU A 212 19.73 -16.32 -1.91
N HIS A 213 19.09 -16.49 -3.07
CA HIS A 213 19.66 -17.20 -4.21
C HIS A 213 19.92 -16.28 -5.42
N LEU A 214 21.00 -15.49 -5.37
CA LEU A 214 21.31 -14.52 -6.43
C LEU A 214 21.62 -15.17 -7.80
N LYS A 215 22.08 -16.42 -7.82
CA LYS A 215 22.34 -17.16 -9.06
C LYS A 215 21.07 -17.42 -9.90
N LEU A 216 19.88 -17.35 -9.29
CA LEU A 216 18.61 -17.54 -9.99
C LEU A 216 18.10 -16.26 -10.67
N LYS A 217 18.80 -15.12 -10.51
CA LYS A 217 18.37 -13.84 -11.07
C LYS A 217 18.49 -13.79 -12.58
N GLU A 218 17.37 -13.53 -13.24
CA GLU A 218 17.30 -13.26 -14.67
C GLU A 218 17.42 -11.74 -14.93
N LYS A 219 17.79 -11.39 -16.17
CA LYS A 219 17.77 -9.99 -16.65
C LYS A 219 16.34 -9.50 -16.83
N MET A 220 15.61 -9.36 -15.71
CA MET A 220 14.19 -9.09 -15.67
C MET A 220 13.88 -7.91 -14.74
N ILE A 221 13.12 -6.95 -15.28
CA ILE A 221 12.45 -5.90 -14.55
C ILE A 221 11.04 -6.38 -14.25
N LEU A 222 10.65 -6.38 -12.98
CA LEU A 222 9.35 -6.84 -12.52
C LEU A 222 8.52 -5.67 -11.98
N TYR A 223 7.26 -5.60 -12.40
CA TYR A 223 6.21 -4.84 -11.77
C TYR A 223 5.19 -5.80 -11.17
N VAL A 224 4.77 -5.54 -9.93
CA VAL A 224 3.68 -6.26 -9.27
C VAL A 224 2.69 -5.25 -8.67
N GLY A 225 1.42 -5.34 -9.08
CA GLY A 225 0.38 -4.49 -8.52
C GLY A 225 -0.82 -4.31 -9.44
N ARG A 226 -1.83 -3.58 -8.94
CA ARG A 226 -3.00 -3.22 -9.74
C ARG A 226 -2.58 -2.38 -10.95
N LEU A 227 -3.21 -2.66 -12.08
CA LEU A 227 -3.00 -1.87 -13.29
C LEU A 227 -4.01 -0.73 -13.34
N ASP A 228 -3.82 0.29 -12.49
CA ASP A 228 -4.62 1.50 -12.48
C ASP A 228 -3.81 2.75 -12.86
N LYS A 229 -4.48 3.68 -13.48
CA LYS A 229 -3.88 4.89 -14.04
C LYS A 229 -3.49 5.90 -12.96
N ILE A 230 -4.27 5.99 -11.89
CA ILE A 230 -4.19 7.11 -10.93
C ILE A 230 -3.21 6.82 -9.81
N GLU A 231 -3.32 5.69 -9.15
CA GLU A 231 -2.48 5.36 -7.99
C GLU A 231 -1.13 4.78 -8.43
N LYS A 232 -1.18 3.67 -9.18
CA LYS A 232 0.02 2.88 -9.54
C LYS A 232 0.72 3.37 -10.81
N ALA A 233 -0.03 3.93 -11.75
CA ALA A 233 0.44 4.49 -13.01
C ALA A 233 1.49 3.62 -13.76
N PRO A 234 1.27 2.31 -13.97
CA PRO A 234 2.27 1.37 -14.49
C PRO A 234 2.70 1.65 -15.94
N LEU A 235 1.90 2.37 -16.73
CA LEU A 235 2.30 2.80 -18.08
C LEU A 235 3.61 3.63 -18.07
N ARG A 236 3.92 4.31 -16.96
CA ARG A 236 5.22 5.01 -16.84
C ARG A 236 6.39 4.05 -16.92
N LEU A 237 6.25 2.85 -16.35
CA LEU A 237 7.31 1.86 -16.42
C LEU A 237 7.51 1.34 -17.85
N ILE A 238 6.44 1.17 -18.63
CA ILE A 238 6.54 0.84 -20.06
C ILE A 238 7.25 1.98 -20.82
N LYS A 239 6.92 3.24 -20.55
CA LYS A 239 7.59 4.41 -21.15
C LYS A 239 9.05 4.54 -20.73
N ILE A 240 9.42 4.06 -19.55
CA ILE A 240 10.81 3.95 -19.09
C ILE A 240 11.50 2.82 -19.87
N TRP A 241 10.85 1.66 -20.01
CA TRP A 241 11.35 0.52 -20.76
C TRP A 241 11.55 0.83 -22.26
N GLU A 242 10.65 1.58 -22.88
CA GLU A 242 10.76 2.10 -24.24
C GLU A 242 12.09 2.84 -24.49
N ARG A 243 12.64 3.51 -23.49
CA ARG A 243 13.94 4.20 -23.56
C ARG A 243 15.15 3.26 -23.41
N LEU A 244 14.92 2.01 -22.98
CA LEU A 244 15.94 1.06 -22.56
C LEU A 244 16.04 -0.17 -23.46
N TYR A 245 14.92 -0.70 -23.96
CA TYR A 245 14.86 -2.04 -24.54
C TYR A 245 15.80 -2.23 -25.73
N LYS A 246 16.00 -1.22 -26.59
CA LYS A 246 16.95 -1.32 -27.71
C LYS A 246 18.42 -1.38 -27.27
N LYS A 247 18.74 -0.76 -26.12
CA LYS A 247 20.11 -0.70 -25.58
C LYS A 247 20.45 -1.89 -24.69
N HIS A 248 19.46 -2.67 -24.31
CA HIS A 248 19.56 -3.82 -23.40
C HIS A 248 18.76 -5.01 -24.00
N PRO A 249 19.25 -5.62 -25.11
CA PRO A 249 18.48 -6.62 -25.88
C PRO A 249 18.20 -7.91 -25.11
N ASP A 250 18.98 -8.22 -24.09
CA ASP A 250 18.89 -9.40 -23.23
C ASP A 250 18.00 -9.23 -21.99
N TRP A 251 17.45 -8.01 -21.77
CA TRP A 251 16.54 -7.72 -20.68
C TRP A 251 15.08 -7.78 -21.13
N LYS A 252 14.18 -8.02 -20.16
CA LYS A 252 12.73 -8.03 -20.36
C LYS A 252 12.01 -7.25 -19.24
N LEU A 253 10.80 -6.77 -19.57
CA LEU A 253 9.87 -6.17 -18.62
C LEU A 253 8.68 -7.11 -18.43
N VAL A 254 8.41 -7.50 -17.19
CA VAL A 254 7.28 -8.35 -16.79
C VAL A 254 6.36 -7.59 -15.87
N LEU A 255 5.06 -7.55 -16.21
CA LEU A 255 4.03 -6.91 -15.40
C LEU A 255 3.06 -7.98 -14.89
N VAL A 256 2.96 -8.10 -13.58
CA VAL A 256 2.05 -9.03 -12.89
C VAL A 256 0.98 -8.24 -12.18
N GLY A 257 -0.27 -8.49 -12.54
CA GLY A 257 -1.44 -7.84 -11.99
C GLY A 257 -2.54 -7.65 -13.01
N SER A 258 -3.66 -7.12 -12.57
CA SER A 258 -4.84 -6.81 -13.40
C SER A 258 -5.39 -5.44 -13.05
N GLY A 259 -6.24 -4.89 -13.89
CA GLY A 259 -6.91 -3.61 -13.66
C GLY A 259 -7.39 -2.96 -14.95
N GLU A 260 -8.21 -1.93 -14.81
CA GLU A 260 -8.89 -1.20 -15.88
C GLU A 260 -7.94 -0.56 -16.93
N TYR A 261 -6.67 -0.39 -16.56
CA TYR A 261 -5.69 0.26 -17.43
C TYR A 261 -4.93 -0.72 -18.35
N MET A 262 -5.23 -2.02 -18.28
CA MET A 262 -4.56 -3.08 -19.03
C MET A 262 -4.62 -2.84 -20.55
N ASP A 263 -5.82 -2.64 -21.09
CA ASP A 263 -6.02 -2.48 -22.55
C ASP A 263 -5.28 -1.27 -23.09
N THR A 264 -5.29 -0.17 -22.33
CA THR A 264 -4.52 1.04 -22.68
C THR A 264 -3.03 0.76 -22.76
N MET A 265 -2.49 -0.02 -21.82
CA MET A 265 -1.07 -0.38 -21.77
C MET A 265 -0.69 -1.31 -22.92
N VAL A 266 -1.51 -2.33 -23.22
CA VAL A 266 -1.32 -3.24 -24.35
C VAL A 266 -1.35 -2.48 -25.68
N SER A 267 -2.34 -1.60 -25.84
CA SER A 267 -2.44 -0.73 -27.02
C SER A 267 -1.20 0.16 -27.19
N TYR A 268 -0.71 0.74 -26.08
CA TYR A 268 0.51 1.54 -26.10
C TYR A 268 1.72 0.74 -26.60
N VAL A 269 1.94 -0.46 -26.05
CA VAL A 269 3.04 -1.36 -26.44
C VAL A 269 2.99 -1.69 -27.93
N LYS A 270 1.80 -2.01 -28.45
CA LYS A 270 1.59 -2.32 -29.89
C LYS A 270 1.87 -1.09 -30.78
N THR A 271 1.28 0.06 -30.44
CA THR A 271 1.38 1.29 -31.24
C THR A 271 2.81 1.83 -31.32
N HIS A 272 3.60 1.69 -30.21
CA HIS A 272 4.97 2.18 -30.13
C HIS A 272 6.02 1.09 -30.44
N CYS A 273 5.58 -0.11 -30.83
CA CYS A 273 6.44 -1.26 -31.13
C CYS A 273 7.49 -1.52 -30.02
N VAL A 274 7.05 -1.44 -28.76
CA VAL A 274 7.92 -1.70 -27.59
C VAL A 274 8.04 -3.20 -27.40
N ASP A 275 9.24 -3.73 -27.55
CA ASP A 275 9.50 -5.19 -27.50
C ASP A 275 9.79 -5.70 -26.08
N ARG A 276 9.63 -7.00 -25.87
CA ARG A 276 9.93 -7.74 -24.62
C ARG A 276 9.18 -7.21 -23.39
N VAL A 277 7.91 -6.82 -23.57
CA VAL A 277 6.96 -6.49 -22.50
C VAL A 277 5.99 -7.64 -22.35
N TYR A 278 5.92 -8.25 -21.18
CA TYR A 278 5.07 -9.40 -20.88
C TYR A 278 4.03 -9.03 -19.83
N PHE A 279 2.77 -9.28 -20.15
CA PHE A 279 1.63 -9.07 -19.25
C PHE A 279 1.17 -10.43 -18.75
N GLU A 280 1.39 -10.72 -17.49
CA GLU A 280 1.14 -12.03 -16.87
C GLU A 280 -0.25 -12.18 -16.25
N GLY A 281 -1.02 -11.08 -16.18
CA GLY A 281 -2.28 -11.06 -15.46
C GLY A 281 -2.10 -11.15 -13.95
N SER A 282 -3.20 -11.33 -13.23
CA SER A 282 -3.17 -11.53 -11.77
C SER A 282 -2.66 -12.92 -11.42
N LYS A 283 -1.79 -13.02 -10.43
CA LYS A 283 -1.23 -14.29 -9.94
C LYS A 283 -1.37 -14.41 -8.44
N MET A 284 -1.77 -15.57 -7.96
CA MET A 284 -1.89 -15.86 -6.53
C MET A 284 -0.51 -16.06 -5.88
N ASN A 285 0.40 -16.75 -6.56
CA ASN A 285 1.76 -16.99 -6.09
C ASN A 285 2.76 -16.14 -6.89
N LEU A 286 3.42 -15.22 -6.21
CA LEU A 286 4.39 -14.28 -6.78
C LEU A 286 5.85 -14.71 -6.56
N THR A 287 6.06 -15.77 -5.77
CA THR A 287 7.40 -16.26 -5.36
C THR A 287 8.32 -16.45 -6.55
N HIS A 288 7.85 -17.16 -7.58
CA HIS A 288 8.63 -17.45 -8.78
C HIS A 288 9.10 -16.16 -9.50
N TYR A 289 8.24 -15.13 -9.58
CA TYR A 289 8.60 -13.87 -10.20
C TYR A 289 9.65 -13.12 -9.40
N TYR A 290 9.50 -13.03 -8.07
CA TYR A 290 10.46 -12.38 -7.21
C TYR A 290 11.81 -13.12 -7.16
N GLN A 291 11.80 -14.45 -7.17
CA GLN A 291 13.03 -15.25 -7.24
C GLN A 291 13.86 -14.92 -8.49
N LYS A 292 13.21 -14.78 -9.65
CA LYS A 292 13.85 -14.55 -10.94
C LYS A 292 14.19 -13.09 -11.22
N ALA A 293 13.41 -12.14 -10.75
CA ALA A 293 13.59 -10.73 -11.08
C ALA A 293 14.86 -10.13 -10.49
N SER A 294 15.62 -9.39 -11.31
CA SER A 294 16.73 -8.57 -10.82
C SER A 294 16.23 -7.28 -10.17
N PHE A 295 15.17 -6.69 -10.71
CA PHE A 295 14.59 -5.45 -10.22
C PHE A 295 13.11 -5.61 -9.91
N VAL A 296 12.65 -4.98 -8.83
CA VAL A 296 11.24 -4.71 -8.58
C VAL A 296 10.99 -3.20 -8.68
N CYS A 297 10.08 -2.82 -9.58
CA CYS A 297 9.89 -1.43 -9.96
C CYS A 297 8.46 -0.95 -9.70
N LEU A 298 8.32 0.21 -9.04
CA LEU A 298 7.05 0.91 -8.89
C LEU A 298 7.14 2.32 -9.48
N THR A 299 6.05 2.76 -10.11
CA THR A 299 5.94 4.11 -10.70
C THR A 299 4.75 4.89 -10.17
N SER A 300 4.34 4.55 -8.95
CA SER A 300 3.14 5.04 -8.29
C SER A 300 3.18 6.55 -8.02
N ASN A 301 2.01 7.17 -8.07
CA ASN A 301 1.84 8.54 -7.64
C ASN A 301 1.92 8.66 -6.12
N TYR A 302 1.33 7.70 -5.43
CA TYR A 302 1.34 7.58 -3.97
C TYR A 302 1.19 6.10 -3.56
N GLU A 303 1.64 5.78 -2.37
CA GLU A 303 1.54 4.46 -1.75
C GLU A 303 1.29 4.61 -0.25
N GLY A 304 0.74 3.58 0.37
CA GLY A 304 0.78 3.47 1.82
C GLY A 304 2.12 2.95 2.31
N TRP A 305 2.59 1.85 1.71
CA TRP A 305 3.87 1.24 2.04
C TRP A 305 4.67 0.88 0.78
N GLY A 306 4.08 0.17 -0.16
CA GLY A 306 4.77 -0.38 -1.34
C GLY A 306 5.18 -1.83 -1.11
N MET A 307 4.23 -2.68 -0.68
CA MET A 307 4.46 -4.09 -0.35
C MET A 307 5.29 -4.83 -1.39
N ALA A 308 5.04 -4.59 -2.69
CA ALA A 308 5.77 -5.26 -3.75
C ALA A 308 7.29 -5.00 -3.69
N LEU A 309 7.73 -3.84 -3.17
CA LEU A 309 9.15 -3.56 -2.99
C LEU A 309 9.74 -4.45 -1.90
N THR A 310 9.13 -4.47 -0.71
CA THR A 310 9.62 -5.29 0.41
C THR A 310 9.51 -6.78 0.10
N GLU A 311 8.44 -7.22 -0.57
CA GLU A 311 8.31 -8.58 -1.07
C GLU A 311 9.45 -8.96 -2.03
N GLY A 312 9.75 -8.10 -3.01
CA GLY A 312 10.87 -8.33 -3.93
C GLY A 312 12.23 -8.34 -3.25
N MET A 313 12.44 -7.42 -2.30
CA MET A 313 13.70 -7.35 -1.52
C MET A 313 13.96 -8.61 -0.70
N GLN A 314 12.92 -9.28 -0.18
CA GLN A 314 13.06 -10.57 0.51
C GLN A 314 13.68 -11.67 -0.37
N TYR A 315 13.54 -11.54 -1.68
CA TYR A 315 14.16 -12.42 -2.67
C TYR A 315 15.40 -11.80 -3.34
N GLY A 316 15.91 -10.67 -2.86
CA GLY A 316 17.07 -9.99 -3.42
C GLY A 316 16.80 -9.20 -4.72
N CYS A 317 15.54 -8.87 -5.03
CA CYS A 317 15.29 -7.89 -6.08
C CYS A 317 15.74 -6.50 -5.61
N ILE A 318 16.37 -5.75 -6.49
CA ILE A 318 16.71 -4.36 -6.23
C ILE A 318 15.46 -3.51 -6.40
N PRO A 319 14.98 -2.81 -5.36
CA PRO A 319 13.83 -1.94 -5.45
C PRO A 319 14.18 -0.63 -6.16
N VAL A 320 13.35 -0.22 -7.11
CA VAL A 320 13.46 1.09 -7.77
C VAL A 320 12.07 1.75 -7.77
N THR A 321 11.97 2.95 -7.22
CA THR A 321 10.69 3.67 -7.17
C THR A 321 10.89 5.18 -7.23
N PHE A 322 9.81 5.92 -7.51
CA PHE A 322 9.81 7.36 -7.28
C PHE A 322 9.77 7.68 -5.79
N ASN A 323 10.52 8.69 -5.38
CA ASN A 323 10.42 9.28 -4.03
C ASN A 323 9.17 10.17 -3.92
N SER A 324 8.00 9.60 -4.22
CA SER A 324 6.69 10.27 -4.29
C SER A 324 5.83 10.07 -3.05
N TYR A 325 6.24 9.22 -2.12
CA TYR A 325 5.54 8.89 -0.88
C TYR A 325 6.52 8.65 0.28
N GLY A 326 6.08 8.95 1.49
CA GLY A 326 6.97 8.99 2.67
C GLY A 326 7.67 7.65 2.97
N ALA A 327 6.94 6.54 2.90
CA ALA A 327 7.48 5.21 3.21
C ALA A 327 8.58 4.73 2.22
N ALA A 328 8.67 5.29 1.02
CA ALA A 328 9.69 4.90 0.05
C ALA A 328 11.10 4.97 0.64
N SER A 329 11.42 6.03 1.37
CA SER A 329 12.72 6.24 1.99
C SER A 329 12.88 5.62 3.38
N ASP A 330 11.89 4.90 3.87
CA ASP A 330 12.04 3.99 5.00
C ASP A 330 12.44 2.59 4.50
N ILE A 331 11.90 2.20 3.34
CA ILE A 331 12.16 0.92 2.68
C ILE A 331 13.53 0.91 1.98
N ILE A 332 13.88 2.01 1.29
CA ILE A 332 15.06 2.10 0.42
C ILE A 332 16.05 3.14 0.98
N GLU A 333 17.27 2.71 1.18
CA GLU A 333 18.44 3.57 1.32
C GLU A 333 18.99 3.84 -0.08
N ASP A 334 18.82 5.10 -0.56
CA ASP A 334 19.13 5.47 -1.94
C ASP A 334 20.60 5.26 -2.30
N GLY A 335 20.83 4.55 -3.40
CA GLY A 335 22.17 4.19 -3.89
C GLY A 335 22.84 3.04 -3.13
N VAL A 336 22.26 2.55 -2.03
CA VAL A 336 22.79 1.45 -1.21
C VAL A 336 21.91 0.20 -1.38
N SER A 337 20.68 0.24 -0.92
CA SER A 337 19.74 -0.90 -0.96
C SER A 337 18.74 -0.83 -2.10
N GLY A 338 18.81 0.18 -2.97
CA GLY A 338 17.93 0.42 -4.10
C GLY A 338 18.04 1.83 -4.62
N CYS A 339 17.05 2.27 -5.42
CA CYS A 339 17.09 3.62 -6.00
C CYS A 339 15.78 4.37 -5.72
N LEU A 340 15.93 5.58 -5.17
CA LEU A 340 14.86 6.57 -5.02
C LEU A 340 14.99 7.62 -6.12
N ILE A 341 14.06 7.62 -7.04
CA ILE A 341 14.10 8.51 -8.20
C ILE A 341 13.27 9.76 -7.93
N ARG A 342 13.76 10.92 -8.38
CA ARG A 342 12.99 12.17 -8.32
C ARG A 342 11.57 11.92 -8.87
N PRO A 343 10.52 12.36 -8.16
CA PRO A 343 9.14 12.12 -8.55
C PRO A 343 8.88 12.42 -10.03
N PHE A 344 8.36 11.43 -10.72
CA PHE A 344 7.89 11.43 -12.11
C PHE A 344 8.96 11.69 -13.18
N SER A 345 10.26 11.67 -12.83
CA SER A 345 11.35 11.79 -13.80
C SER A 345 11.66 10.46 -14.49
N LEU A 346 10.96 10.18 -15.61
CA LEU A 346 11.17 8.96 -16.41
C LEU A 346 12.61 8.86 -16.93
N ARG A 347 13.24 10.00 -17.25
CA ARG A 347 14.63 10.06 -17.72
C ARG A 347 15.62 9.60 -16.65
N GLN A 348 15.47 10.08 -15.41
CA GLN A 348 16.34 9.67 -14.31
C GLN A 348 16.12 8.21 -13.96
N TYR A 349 14.87 7.74 -13.99
CA TYR A 349 14.51 6.35 -13.76
C TYR A 349 15.19 5.43 -14.79
N ALA A 350 15.08 5.74 -16.08
CA ALA A 350 15.74 4.99 -17.14
C ALA A 350 17.27 5.04 -17.00
N LYS A 351 17.87 6.18 -16.64
CA LYS A 351 19.32 6.30 -16.41
C LYS A 351 19.80 5.42 -15.25
N CYS A 352 19.06 5.37 -14.15
CA CYS A 352 19.35 4.51 -13.00
C CYS A 352 19.30 3.03 -13.39
N LEU A 353 18.21 2.57 -14.00
CA LEU A 353 18.09 1.19 -14.48
C LEU A 353 19.21 0.84 -15.46
N SER A 354 19.47 1.69 -16.47
CA SER A 354 20.51 1.42 -17.46
C SER A 354 21.92 1.28 -16.85
N LYS A 355 22.23 2.05 -15.81
CA LYS A 355 23.50 1.91 -15.06
C LYS A 355 23.56 0.54 -14.39
N LEU A 356 22.52 0.16 -13.66
CA LEU A 356 22.46 -1.12 -12.94
C LEU A 356 22.39 -2.32 -13.89
N MET A 357 21.75 -2.20 -15.04
CA MET A 357 21.67 -3.27 -16.06
C MET A 357 23.05 -3.62 -16.65
N LYS A 358 23.95 -2.63 -16.75
CA LYS A 358 25.30 -2.79 -17.30
C LYS A 358 26.31 -3.31 -16.27
N ASP A 359 26.11 -2.99 -15.00
CA ASP A 359 27.06 -3.26 -13.93
C ASP A 359 26.55 -4.38 -13.02
N GLU A 360 27.05 -5.59 -13.25
CA GLU A 360 26.65 -6.78 -12.49
C GLU A 360 27.20 -6.76 -11.07
N ILE A 361 28.40 -6.23 -10.86
CA ILE A 361 29.02 -6.15 -9.54
C ILE A 361 28.21 -5.21 -8.65
N LEU A 362 27.83 -4.04 -9.19
CA LEU A 362 27.00 -3.08 -8.48
C LEU A 362 25.59 -3.67 -8.19
N ARG A 363 25.01 -4.40 -9.17
CA ARG A 363 23.73 -5.10 -8.95
C ARG A 363 23.80 -6.11 -7.81
N THR A 364 24.84 -6.96 -7.81
CA THR A 364 25.03 -7.97 -6.77
C THR A 364 25.19 -7.33 -5.39
N LYS A 365 26.00 -6.28 -5.29
CA LYS A 365 26.18 -5.52 -4.05
C LYS A 365 24.86 -4.94 -3.55
N MET A 366 24.15 -4.22 -4.42
CA MET A 366 22.88 -3.56 -4.07
C MET A 366 21.77 -4.57 -3.72
N SER A 367 21.74 -5.72 -4.38
CA SER A 367 20.82 -6.81 -4.07
C SER A 367 21.05 -7.37 -2.66
N ASN A 368 22.29 -7.58 -2.25
CA ASN A 368 22.64 -8.02 -0.89
C ASN A 368 22.21 -6.97 0.15
N GLU A 369 22.46 -5.69 -0.12
CA GLU A 369 22.06 -4.61 0.79
C GLU A 369 20.52 -4.47 0.85
N ALA A 370 19.80 -4.67 -0.26
CA ALA A 370 18.34 -4.72 -0.28
C ALA A 370 17.81 -5.85 0.62
N TYR A 371 18.40 -7.03 0.52
CA TYR A 371 18.01 -8.19 1.35
C TYR A 371 18.28 -7.93 2.85
N LYS A 372 19.42 -7.32 3.20
CA LYS A 372 19.71 -6.95 4.60
C LYS A 372 18.71 -5.92 5.11
N LYS A 373 18.44 -4.88 4.31
CA LYS A 373 17.53 -3.79 4.68
C LYS A 373 16.12 -4.29 4.96
N VAL A 374 15.61 -5.23 4.17
CA VAL A 374 14.25 -5.73 4.34
C VAL A 374 14.06 -6.55 5.63
N CYS A 375 15.11 -7.09 6.23
CA CYS A 375 15.05 -7.80 7.51
C CYS A 375 14.59 -6.88 8.68
N GLU A 376 14.72 -5.57 8.55
CA GLU A 376 14.17 -4.62 9.53
C GLU A 376 12.64 -4.75 9.67
N PHE A 377 11.96 -5.21 8.62
CA PHE A 377 10.51 -5.40 8.54
C PHE A 377 10.07 -6.85 8.78
N ASP A 378 10.95 -7.69 9.32
CA ASP A 378 10.59 -9.06 9.67
C ASP A 378 9.40 -9.07 10.62
N SER A 379 8.46 -9.99 10.37
CA SER A 379 7.20 -10.06 11.11
C SER A 379 7.39 -10.17 12.61
N GLU A 380 8.50 -10.77 13.04
CA GLU A 380 8.88 -10.88 14.45
C GLU A 380 9.21 -9.54 15.10
N ASN A 381 9.89 -8.66 14.38
CA ASN A 381 10.22 -7.31 14.85
C ASN A 381 8.98 -6.40 14.86
N ILE A 382 8.13 -6.54 13.83
CA ILE A 382 6.94 -5.72 13.70
C ILE A 382 5.87 -6.09 14.72
N VAL A 383 5.69 -7.40 15.00
CA VAL A 383 4.70 -7.84 16.01
C VAL A 383 5.03 -7.37 17.42
N GLN A 384 6.32 -7.20 17.75
CA GLN A 384 6.73 -6.64 19.05
C GLN A 384 6.27 -5.18 19.21
N LYS A 385 6.29 -4.38 18.13
CA LYS A 385 5.78 -3.00 18.16
C LYS A 385 4.26 -2.99 18.38
N TRP A 386 3.55 -3.93 17.78
CA TRP A 386 2.11 -4.10 17.98
C TRP A 386 1.77 -4.53 19.41
N ASP A 387 2.51 -5.49 19.97
CA ASP A 387 2.34 -5.93 21.36
C ASP A 387 2.57 -4.78 22.35
N ALA A 388 3.63 -3.99 22.14
CA ALA A 388 3.93 -2.81 22.95
C ALA A 388 2.79 -1.77 22.89
N LEU A 389 2.25 -1.50 21.69
CA LEU A 389 1.12 -0.63 21.49
C LEU A 389 -0.13 -1.12 22.24
N PHE A 390 -0.50 -2.40 22.08
CA PHE A 390 -1.67 -2.97 22.76
C PHE A 390 -1.57 -2.87 24.28
N LYS A 391 -0.41 -3.19 24.85
CA LYS A 391 -0.15 -3.01 26.29
C LYS A 391 -0.23 -1.55 26.75
N SER A 392 0.17 -0.61 25.92
CA SER A 392 0.10 0.83 26.23
C SER A 392 -1.33 1.38 26.20
N VAL A 393 -2.17 0.85 25.30
CA VAL A 393 -3.57 1.28 25.12
C VAL A 393 -4.46 0.76 26.25
N LEU A 394 -4.10 -0.38 26.87
CA LEU A 394 -4.86 -0.99 27.99
C LEU A 394 -4.49 -0.42 29.38
N LYS A 395 -3.38 0.30 29.49
CA LYS A 395 -3.01 1.03 30.70
C LYS A 395 -3.82 2.31 30.85
#